data_03c5a0d7e6a2f12f8acf625407b5f369
#
_entry.id   03c5a0d7e6a2f12f8acf625407b5f369
#
_cell.length_a   1.000
_cell.length_b   1.000
_cell.length_c   1.000
_cell.angle_alpha   90.00
_cell.angle_beta   90.00
_cell.angle_gamma   90.00
#
_symmetry.space_group_name_H-M   'P 1'
#
loop_
_entity.id
_entity.type
_entity.pdbx_description
1 polymer ?
#
loop_
_entity_poly.entity_id
_entity_poly.type
_entity_poly.pdbx_seq_one_letter_code
_entity_poly.pdbx_strand_id
1 'polypeptide(L)'
;MALDRPYALQTIPGYRASRPGIQIGTGMAINPSAEEVAFARQLGVEWVMTTVDDPDGHTAENYRRVCERFEQHGLQVYRLANHSCHNQEQITLALPGRDAKIAEYLDYIRALGAAGIHYSTYAHMANGIWSTGREPIRG
;
A
#
# COMPACT_ATOMS: atom_id res chain seq x y z
N MET A 1 15.36 -29.18 -20.21
CA MET A 1 14.85 -27.98 -20.88
C MET A 1 14.81 -26.88 -19.82
N ALA A 2 15.82 -26.01 -19.80
CA ALA A 2 15.85 -24.89 -18.85
C ALA A 2 14.72 -23.93 -19.26
N LEU A 3 13.76 -23.72 -18.38
CA LEU A 3 12.78 -22.65 -18.52
C LEU A 3 13.58 -21.33 -18.52
N ASP A 4 13.66 -20.72 -19.69
CA ASP A 4 14.13 -19.35 -19.82
C ASP A 4 13.22 -18.51 -18.89
N ARG A 5 13.75 -18.04 -17.78
CA ARG A 5 12.98 -17.32 -16.78
C ARG A 5 13.03 -15.83 -17.11
N PRO A 6 12.03 -15.30 -17.82
CA PRO A 6 11.99 -13.86 -18.14
C PRO A 6 11.78 -12.97 -16.89
N TYR A 7 11.64 -13.58 -15.72
CA TYR A 7 11.40 -12.92 -14.43
C TYR A 7 12.50 -13.23 -13.41
N ALA A 8 13.75 -12.99 -13.78
CA ALA A 8 14.79 -12.95 -12.78
C ALA A 8 14.44 -11.85 -11.77
N LEU A 9 14.32 -12.21 -10.51
CA LEU A 9 14.23 -11.23 -9.42
C LEU A 9 15.50 -10.37 -9.51
N GLN A 10 15.34 -9.15 -9.96
CA GLN A 10 16.43 -8.17 -10.00
C GLN A 10 16.30 -7.27 -8.79
N THR A 11 17.37 -7.18 -8.01
CA THR A 11 17.46 -6.12 -7.00
C THR A 11 17.56 -4.79 -7.74
N ILE A 12 16.62 -3.90 -7.52
CA ILE A 12 16.67 -2.56 -8.09
C ILE A 12 17.74 -1.77 -7.33
N PRO A 13 18.81 -1.31 -8.00
CA PRO A 13 19.80 -0.45 -7.36
C PRO A 13 19.12 0.81 -6.83
N GLY A 14 19.37 1.16 -5.57
CA GLY A 14 18.74 2.31 -4.91
C GLY A 14 17.42 2.01 -4.21
N TYR A 15 16.95 0.75 -4.17
CA TYR A 15 15.94 0.36 -3.20
C TYR A 15 16.46 0.73 -1.82
N ARG A 16 15.77 1.63 -1.13
CA ARG A 16 16.13 1.97 0.23
C ARG A 16 16.07 0.71 1.09
N ALA A 17 17.24 0.14 1.33
CA ALA A 17 17.34 -0.71 2.49
C ALA A 17 16.82 0.12 3.67
N SER A 18 15.79 -0.35 4.33
CA SER A 18 15.36 0.18 5.61
C SER A 18 16.61 0.30 6.51
N ARG A 19 16.66 1.31 7.35
CA ARG A 19 17.72 1.41 8.35
C ARG A 19 17.88 0.07 9.07
N PRO A 20 19.11 -0.34 9.43
CA PRO A 20 19.27 -1.58 10.19
C PRO A 20 18.45 -1.54 11.48
N GLY A 21 17.78 -2.65 11.78
CA GLY A 21 16.97 -2.77 12.99
C GLY A 21 15.45 -2.85 12.72
N ILE A 22 14.70 -2.98 13.78
CA ILE A 22 13.23 -3.03 13.74
C ILE A 22 12.71 -1.60 13.58
N GLN A 23 11.83 -1.41 12.62
CA GLN A 23 11.14 -0.14 12.39
C GLN A 23 9.68 -0.29 12.73
N ILE A 24 9.13 0.75 13.36
CA ILE A 24 7.72 0.76 13.79
C ILE A 24 6.93 1.60 12.79
N GLY A 25 5.88 0.99 12.25
CA GLY A 25 4.91 1.66 11.39
C GLY A 25 3.49 1.47 11.92
N THR A 26 2.60 2.36 11.54
CA THR A 26 1.18 2.29 11.89
C THR A 26 0.29 2.57 10.68
N GLY A 27 -0.95 2.10 10.74
CA GLY A 27 -2.01 2.52 9.81
C GLY A 27 -2.61 3.84 10.28
N MET A 28 -2.79 4.80 9.35
CA MET A 28 -3.45 6.07 9.63
C MET A 28 -4.42 6.40 8.50
N ALA A 29 -5.49 7.12 8.83
CA ALA A 29 -6.37 7.70 7.83
C ALA A 29 -5.60 8.67 6.91
N ILE A 30 -6.06 8.85 5.68
CA ILE A 30 -5.44 9.77 4.71
C ILE A 30 -5.40 11.23 5.22
N ASN A 31 -6.32 11.58 6.10
CA ASN A 31 -6.39 12.86 6.80
C ASN A 31 -6.40 12.58 8.31
N PRO A 32 -5.23 12.30 8.92
CA PRO A 32 -5.18 12.03 10.35
C PRO A 32 -5.46 13.30 11.15
N SER A 33 -6.05 13.13 12.33
CA SER A 33 -6.20 14.22 13.29
C SER A 33 -4.84 14.63 13.87
N ALA A 34 -4.75 15.85 14.37
CA ALA A 34 -3.55 16.33 15.07
C ALA A 34 -3.20 15.45 16.29
N GLU A 35 -4.20 14.91 16.97
CA GLU A 35 -4.02 14.01 18.11
C GLU A 35 -3.39 12.67 17.69
N GLU A 36 -3.89 12.04 16.61
CA GLU A 36 -3.31 10.81 16.07
C GLU A 36 -1.87 11.00 15.64
N VAL A 37 -1.56 12.12 14.97
CA VAL A 37 -0.20 12.47 14.58
C VAL A 37 0.69 12.65 15.82
N ALA A 38 0.24 13.41 16.82
CA ALA A 38 0.97 13.62 18.05
C ALA A 38 1.25 12.31 18.79
N PHE A 39 0.27 11.45 18.88
CA PHE A 39 0.39 10.14 19.52
C PHE A 39 1.40 9.24 18.77
N ALA A 40 1.31 9.16 17.45
CA ALA A 40 2.25 8.39 16.65
C ALA A 40 3.71 8.87 16.87
N ARG A 41 3.92 10.18 16.90
CA ARG A 41 5.24 10.78 17.18
C ARG A 41 5.75 10.48 18.59
N GLN A 42 4.88 10.51 19.60
CA GLN A 42 5.26 10.13 20.97
C GLN A 42 5.74 8.68 21.07
N LEU A 43 5.18 7.79 20.25
CA LEU A 43 5.60 6.40 20.16
C LEU A 43 6.87 6.17 19.31
N GLY A 44 7.41 7.21 18.71
CA GLY A 44 8.57 7.09 17.81
C GLY A 44 8.23 6.47 16.46
N VAL A 45 6.97 6.51 16.05
CA VAL A 45 6.53 6.03 14.73
C VAL A 45 7.04 6.98 13.66
N GLU A 46 7.74 6.45 12.68
CA GLU A 46 8.22 7.19 11.50
C GLU A 46 7.46 6.79 10.22
N TRP A 47 6.92 5.58 10.18
CA TRP A 47 6.36 4.97 8.97
C TRP A 47 4.85 4.80 9.04
N VAL A 48 4.18 5.17 7.96
CA VAL A 48 2.72 5.15 7.89
C VAL A 48 2.26 4.33 6.68
N MET A 49 1.23 3.54 6.92
CA MET A 49 0.41 2.92 5.89
C MET A 49 -0.92 3.68 5.82
N THR A 50 -1.33 4.05 4.62
CA THR A 50 -2.63 4.69 4.41
C THR A 50 -3.34 4.12 3.19
N THR A 51 -4.57 4.56 2.95
CA THR A 51 -5.41 4.10 1.84
C THR A 51 -5.99 5.29 1.10
N VAL A 52 -6.05 5.20 -0.22
CA VAL A 52 -6.83 6.11 -1.08
C VAL A 52 -8.06 5.35 -1.55
N ASP A 53 -9.24 5.79 -1.15
CA ASP A 53 -10.51 5.13 -1.49
C ASP A 53 -11.20 5.76 -2.71
N ASP A 54 -10.76 6.93 -3.14
CA ASP A 54 -11.27 7.61 -4.33
C ASP A 54 -10.70 6.96 -5.60
N PRO A 55 -11.53 6.37 -6.48
CA PRO A 55 -11.07 5.76 -7.73
C PRO A 55 -10.31 6.75 -8.63
N ASP A 56 -10.73 7.99 -8.67
CA ASP A 56 -10.09 9.04 -9.48
C ASP A 56 -8.80 9.57 -8.84
N GLY A 57 -8.59 9.23 -7.58
CA GLY A 57 -7.39 9.59 -6.81
C GLY A 57 -6.17 8.69 -7.05
N HIS A 58 -6.29 7.62 -7.81
CA HIS A 58 -5.21 6.64 -8.05
C HIS A 58 -4.21 7.09 -9.12
N THR A 59 -3.63 8.27 -8.94
CA THR A 59 -2.60 8.82 -9.81
C THR A 59 -1.30 9.03 -9.05
N ALA A 60 -0.16 8.99 -9.76
CA ALA A 60 1.14 9.27 -9.17
C ALA A 60 1.21 10.67 -8.53
N GLU A 61 0.52 11.64 -9.12
CA GLU A 61 0.47 13.00 -8.59
C GLU A 61 -0.26 13.05 -7.24
N ASN A 62 -1.44 12.42 -7.16
CA ASN A 62 -2.19 12.38 -5.90
C ASN A 62 -1.42 11.61 -4.83
N TYR A 63 -0.76 10.51 -5.19
CA TYR A 63 0.06 9.74 -4.25
C TYR A 63 1.23 10.56 -3.69
N ARG A 64 1.88 11.40 -4.52
CA ARG A 64 2.91 12.34 -4.03
C ARG A 64 2.32 13.36 -3.06
N ARG A 65 1.15 13.94 -3.35
CA ARG A 65 0.47 14.87 -2.42
C ARG A 65 0.14 14.20 -1.07
N VAL A 66 -0.24 12.93 -1.11
CA VAL A 66 -0.45 12.16 0.12
C VAL A 66 0.85 12.01 0.90
N CYS A 67 1.96 11.64 0.25
CA CYS A 67 3.27 11.57 0.88
C CYS A 67 3.69 12.91 1.50
N GLU A 68 3.62 14.00 0.74
CA GLU A 68 3.95 15.35 1.18
C GLU A 68 3.15 15.77 2.42
N ARG A 69 1.87 15.40 2.48
CA ARG A 69 1.01 15.67 3.65
C ARG A 69 1.53 15.00 4.91
N PHE A 70 1.94 13.75 4.83
CA PHE A 70 2.52 13.05 5.97
C PHE A 70 3.93 13.55 6.31
N GLU A 71 4.73 13.90 5.31
CA GLU A 71 6.07 14.46 5.49
C GLU A 71 6.05 15.79 6.25
N GLN A 72 5.02 16.61 6.06
CA GLN A 72 4.82 17.86 6.85
C GLN A 72 4.70 17.59 8.35
N HIS A 73 4.31 16.38 8.72
CA HIS A 73 4.22 15.93 10.11
C HIS A 73 5.41 15.09 10.57
N GLY A 74 6.46 14.96 9.73
CA GLY A 74 7.64 14.15 10.02
C GLY A 74 7.39 12.64 9.92
N LEU A 75 6.32 12.23 9.20
CA LEU A 75 5.95 10.84 8.95
C LEU A 75 6.22 10.50 7.48
N GLN A 76 6.53 9.24 7.19
CA GLN A 76 6.79 8.77 5.84
C GLN A 76 5.81 7.68 5.42
N VAL A 77 5.18 7.84 4.27
CA VAL A 77 4.31 6.80 3.72
C VAL A 77 5.17 5.72 3.09
N TYR A 78 5.17 4.52 3.69
CA TYR A 78 5.87 3.37 3.12
C TYR A 78 4.98 2.50 2.26
N ARG A 79 3.66 2.52 2.53
CA ARG A 79 2.66 1.75 1.82
C ARG A 79 1.39 2.58 1.63
N LEU A 80 0.87 2.56 0.42
CA LEU A 80 -0.43 3.11 0.09
C LEU A 80 -1.29 2.00 -0.51
N ALA A 81 -2.46 1.77 0.06
CA ALA A 81 -3.37 0.74 -0.40
C ALA A 81 -4.43 1.32 -1.35
N ASN A 82 -4.82 0.48 -2.30
CA ASN A 82 -5.97 0.69 -3.16
C ASN A 82 -6.88 -0.55 -3.04
N HIS A 83 -8.02 -0.42 -2.40
CA HIS A 83 -8.92 -1.54 -2.16
C HIS A 83 -9.50 -2.11 -3.45
N SER A 84 -9.68 -1.31 -4.50
CA SER A 84 -10.19 -1.77 -5.78
C SER A 84 -9.21 -2.71 -6.51
N CYS A 85 -7.90 -2.58 -6.22
CA CYS A 85 -6.86 -3.41 -6.80
C CYS A 85 -6.39 -4.55 -5.89
N HIS A 86 -6.77 -4.52 -4.61
CA HIS A 86 -6.22 -5.42 -3.61
C HIS A 86 -6.73 -6.86 -3.72
N ASN A 87 -8.00 -7.02 -4.10
CA ASN A 87 -8.65 -8.31 -4.27
C ASN A 87 -9.57 -8.27 -5.49
N GLN A 88 -9.11 -8.82 -6.60
CA GLN A 88 -9.82 -8.77 -7.88
C GLN A 88 -10.28 -10.18 -8.27
N GLU A 89 -11.57 -10.42 -8.14
CA GLU A 89 -12.21 -11.70 -8.42
C GLU A 89 -11.97 -12.15 -9.87
N GLN A 90 -12.02 -11.22 -10.83
CA GLN A 90 -11.78 -11.50 -12.24
C GLN A 90 -10.39 -12.11 -12.47
N ILE A 91 -9.38 -11.67 -11.72
CA ILE A 91 -8.03 -12.22 -11.82
C ILE A 91 -7.98 -13.60 -11.17
N THR A 92 -8.48 -13.72 -9.95
CA THR A 92 -8.38 -14.93 -9.13
C THR A 92 -9.13 -16.11 -9.75
N LEU A 93 -10.30 -15.85 -10.32
CA LEU A 93 -11.19 -16.88 -10.90
C LEU A 93 -11.10 -16.95 -12.42
N ALA A 94 -10.18 -16.21 -13.05
CA ALA A 94 -10.01 -16.16 -14.51
C ALA A 94 -11.32 -15.81 -15.26
N LEU A 95 -12.11 -14.87 -14.71
CA LEU A 95 -13.39 -14.46 -15.28
C LEU A 95 -13.21 -13.52 -16.49
N PRO A 96 -14.28 -13.29 -17.28
CA PRO A 96 -14.28 -12.26 -18.31
C PRO A 96 -13.86 -10.90 -17.75
N GLY A 97 -13.02 -10.17 -18.49
CA GLY A 97 -12.45 -8.90 -18.04
C GLY A 97 -11.15 -9.02 -17.23
N ARG A 98 -10.64 -10.24 -17.01
CA ARG A 98 -9.38 -10.48 -16.29
C ARG A 98 -8.22 -9.61 -16.78
N ASP A 99 -8.01 -9.57 -18.08
CA ASP A 99 -6.85 -8.88 -18.66
C ASP A 99 -6.94 -7.35 -18.47
N ALA A 100 -8.16 -6.79 -18.49
CA ALA A 100 -8.38 -5.38 -18.15
C ALA A 100 -8.06 -5.10 -16.66
N LYS A 101 -8.43 -6.02 -15.77
CA LYS A 101 -8.11 -5.89 -14.35
C LYS A 101 -6.62 -6.06 -14.05
N ILE A 102 -5.92 -6.89 -14.81
CA ILE A 102 -4.45 -6.98 -14.75
C ILE A 102 -3.82 -5.65 -15.19
N ALA A 103 -4.29 -5.05 -16.27
CA ALA A 103 -3.80 -3.75 -16.72
C ALA A 103 -4.01 -2.66 -15.67
N GLU A 104 -5.21 -2.58 -15.09
CA GLU A 104 -5.53 -1.66 -13.98
C GLU A 104 -4.58 -1.84 -12.79
N TYR A 105 -4.31 -3.07 -12.40
CA TYR A 105 -3.36 -3.36 -11.32
C TYR A 105 -1.93 -2.93 -11.66
N LEU A 106 -1.49 -3.17 -12.88
CA LEU A 106 -0.17 -2.73 -13.35
C LEU A 106 -0.03 -1.21 -13.36
N ASP A 107 -1.08 -0.49 -13.75
CA ASP A 107 -1.08 0.97 -13.74
C ASP A 107 -1.04 1.52 -12.31
N TYR A 108 -1.75 0.88 -11.37
CA TYR A 108 -1.63 1.18 -9.94
C TYR A 108 -0.18 1.01 -9.44
N ILE A 109 0.47 -0.11 -9.73
CA ILE A 109 1.87 -0.35 -9.32
C ILE A 109 2.83 0.68 -9.94
N ARG A 110 2.63 1.04 -11.20
CA ARG A 110 3.42 2.09 -11.87
C ARG A 110 3.23 3.45 -11.19
N ALA A 111 1.99 3.79 -10.84
CA ALA A 111 1.69 5.04 -10.14
C ALA A 111 2.35 5.11 -8.76
N LEU A 112 2.34 3.99 -8.00
CA LEU A 112 3.06 3.90 -6.73
C LEU A 112 4.57 4.14 -6.92
N GLY A 113 5.19 3.43 -7.87
CA GLY A 113 6.62 3.58 -8.16
C GLY A 113 6.98 5.01 -8.58
N ALA A 114 6.15 5.65 -9.43
CA ALA A 114 6.34 7.02 -9.85
C ALA A 114 6.15 8.05 -8.73
N ALA A 115 5.42 7.69 -7.67
CA ALA A 115 5.28 8.50 -6.46
C ALA A 115 6.36 8.24 -5.41
N GLY A 116 7.29 7.29 -5.65
CA GLY A 116 8.34 6.93 -4.72
C GLY A 116 7.92 5.93 -3.64
N ILE A 117 6.75 5.32 -3.78
CA ILE A 117 6.27 4.27 -2.87
C ILE A 117 6.67 2.91 -3.43
N HIS A 118 7.66 2.28 -2.82
CA HIS A 118 8.26 1.04 -3.32
C HIS A 118 7.76 -0.24 -2.65
N TYR A 119 6.72 -0.14 -1.84
CA TYR A 119 6.12 -1.28 -1.16
C TYR A 119 4.61 -1.34 -1.39
N SER A 120 4.14 -2.48 -1.80
CA SER A 120 2.72 -2.77 -1.96
C SER A 120 2.44 -4.18 -1.46
N THR A 121 1.21 -4.41 -1.05
CA THR A 121 0.70 -5.76 -0.74
C THR A 121 -0.50 -6.05 -1.60
N TYR A 122 -0.70 -7.31 -1.86
CA TYR A 122 -1.90 -7.81 -2.54
C TYR A 122 -2.45 -9.02 -1.79
N ALA A 123 -3.73 -9.28 -1.95
CA ALA A 123 -4.38 -10.46 -1.41
C ALA A 123 -5.53 -10.86 -2.33
N HIS A 124 -5.20 -11.55 -3.41
CA HIS A 124 -6.20 -12.09 -4.33
C HIS A 124 -6.88 -13.32 -3.71
N MET A 125 -7.79 -13.07 -2.77
CA MET A 125 -8.55 -14.09 -2.07
C MET A 125 -9.97 -14.16 -2.64
N ALA A 126 -10.30 -15.28 -3.30
CA ALA A 126 -11.60 -15.47 -3.95
C ALA A 126 -12.80 -15.31 -3.00
N ASN A 127 -12.61 -15.60 -1.71
CA ASN A 127 -13.69 -15.60 -0.71
C ASN A 127 -13.73 -14.33 0.15
N GLY A 128 -12.88 -13.34 -0.12
CA GLY A 128 -12.78 -12.15 0.71
C GLY A 128 -12.11 -12.40 2.07
N ILE A 129 -12.25 -11.44 2.98
CA ILE A 129 -11.72 -11.51 4.34
C ILE A 129 -12.89 -11.73 5.30
N TRP A 130 -12.78 -12.75 6.12
CA TRP A 130 -13.75 -13.08 7.16
C TRP A 130 -13.20 -12.68 8.51
N SER A 131 -14.01 -12.02 9.32
CA SER A 131 -13.68 -11.72 10.71
C SER A 131 -14.84 -12.08 11.62
N THR A 132 -14.55 -12.52 12.82
CA THR A 132 -15.54 -12.68 13.89
C THR A 132 -15.97 -11.31 14.42
N GLY A 133 -17.07 -11.28 15.17
CA GLY A 133 -17.52 -10.06 15.84
C GLY A 133 -16.41 -9.45 16.71
N ARG A 134 -16.40 -8.14 16.81
CA ARG A 134 -15.49 -7.42 17.71
C ARG A 134 -16.09 -7.37 19.10
N GLU A 135 -15.29 -7.79 20.09
CA GLU A 135 -15.66 -7.59 21.49
C GLU A 135 -14.63 -6.65 22.15
N PRO A 136 -15.08 -5.68 22.93
CA PRO A 136 -14.18 -4.82 23.69
C PRO A 136 -13.48 -5.66 24.78
N ILE A 137 -12.16 -5.71 24.74
CA ILE A 137 -11.37 -6.48 25.68
C ILE A 137 -10.80 -5.61 26.81
N ARG A 138 -10.60 -4.34 26.56
CA ARG A 138 -10.15 -3.37 27.58
C ARG A 138 -10.58 -1.97 27.16
N GLY A 139 -11.27 -1.29 28.00
CA GLY A 139 -11.56 0.13 28.04
C GLY A 139 -12.19 0.76 26.83
#